data_96ba556ed14874145b40a0cd0b8e49e4
#
_entry.id   96ba556ed14874145b40a0cd0b8e49e4
#
_cell.length_a   1.000
_cell.length_b   1.000
_cell.length_c   1.000
_cell.angle_alpha   90.00
_cell.angle_beta   90.00
_cell.angle_gamma   90.00
#
_symmetry.space_group_name_H-M   'P 1'
#
loop_
_entity.id
_entity.type
_entity.pdbx_description
1 polymer ?
#
loop_
_entity_poly.entity_id
_entity_poly.type
_entity_poly.pdbx_seq_one_letter_code
_entity_poly.pdbx_strand_id
1 'polypeptide(L)'
;LPSCAPLAVPYVPFQQQGSKKYSQMDALANGTLFPGLNLPFHVKVDAASPANSAAAEIQALEFVITELGLYLDTHQDDTEAFSLFQQYVRLAEEGRARYTAMYGPLFQTDAAKAGAYTTWLNDPWPWEYSKDGGKK
;
A
#
# COMPACT_ATOMS: atom_id res chain seq x y z
N LEU A 1 -15.31 -33.30 -13.68
CA LEU A 1 -13.89 -33.23 -13.33
C LEU A 1 -13.22 -34.55 -13.70
N PRO A 2 -12.05 -34.54 -14.38
CA PRO A 2 -11.29 -35.76 -14.63
C PRO A 2 -10.95 -36.43 -13.30
N SER A 3 -11.12 -37.74 -13.23
CA SER A 3 -10.90 -38.52 -12.00
C SER A 3 -9.46 -38.51 -11.45
N CYS A 4 -8.53 -37.94 -12.18
CA CYS A 4 -7.11 -37.83 -11.86
C CYS A 4 -6.59 -36.39 -11.90
N ALA A 5 -7.45 -35.36 -11.85
CA ALA A 5 -6.97 -33.99 -11.74
C ALA A 5 -6.32 -33.76 -10.36
N PRO A 6 -5.07 -33.30 -10.29
CA PRO A 6 -4.47 -32.99 -9.03
C PRO A 6 -5.27 -31.87 -8.35
N LEU A 7 -5.59 -32.06 -7.07
CA LEU A 7 -6.22 -31.03 -6.27
C LEU A 7 -5.19 -29.92 -5.98
N ALA A 8 -5.61 -28.66 -6.11
CA ALA A 8 -4.82 -27.57 -5.61
C ALA A 8 -4.74 -27.66 -4.08
N VAL A 9 -3.54 -27.74 -3.54
CA VAL A 9 -3.33 -27.76 -2.09
C VAL A 9 -3.09 -26.33 -1.64
N PRO A 10 -4.00 -25.73 -0.85
CA PRO A 10 -3.72 -24.43 -0.25
C PRO A 10 -2.62 -24.59 0.81
N TYR A 11 -1.54 -23.84 0.68
CA TYR A 11 -0.47 -23.80 1.67
C TYR A 11 -0.88 -22.94 2.87
N VAL A 12 -1.88 -23.39 3.60
CA VAL A 12 -2.36 -22.74 4.81
C VAL A 12 -1.75 -23.46 6.01
N PRO A 13 -1.00 -22.77 6.89
CA PRO A 13 -0.43 -23.39 8.07
C PRO A 13 -1.52 -23.82 9.03
N PHE A 14 -1.33 -24.98 9.65
CA PHE A 14 -2.22 -25.45 10.71
C PHE A 14 -2.01 -24.62 11.98
N GLN A 15 -3.11 -24.21 12.60
CA GLN A 15 -3.06 -23.54 13.89
C GLN A 15 -2.65 -24.53 14.98
N GLN A 16 -1.58 -24.21 15.70
CA GLN A 16 -1.09 -25.01 16.82
C GLN A 16 -1.58 -24.44 18.15
N GLN A 17 -1.86 -25.32 19.12
CA GLN A 17 -2.17 -24.89 20.47
C GLN A 17 -0.91 -24.36 21.16
N GLY A 18 -1.07 -23.25 21.92
CA GLY A 18 0.06 -22.67 22.67
C GLY A 18 1.13 -21.98 21.82
N SER A 19 0.82 -21.61 20.61
CA SER A 19 1.75 -20.85 19.74
C SER A 19 2.24 -19.59 20.45
N LYS A 20 3.56 -19.34 20.37
CA LYS A 20 4.15 -18.09 20.84
C LYS A 20 3.53 -16.91 20.11
N LYS A 21 3.37 -15.80 20.82
CA LYS A 21 2.84 -14.55 20.27
C LYS A 21 3.87 -13.44 20.44
N TYR A 22 3.91 -12.56 19.48
CA TYR A 22 4.64 -11.30 19.59
C TYR A 22 3.96 -10.36 20.61
N SER A 23 4.71 -9.40 21.12
CA SER A 23 4.12 -8.22 21.74
C SER A 23 3.28 -7.44 20.72
N GLN A 24 2.38 -6.57 21.16
CA GLN A 24 1.56 -5.76 20.25
C GLN A 24 2.41 -4.95 19.29
N MET A 25 3.49 -4.34 19.77
CA MET A 25 4.38 -3.53 18.94
C MET A 25 5.16 -4.37 17.94
N ASP A 26 5.68 -5.52 18.37
CA ASP A 26 6.39 -6.43 17.47
C ASP A 26 5.46 -7.03 16.43
N ALA A 27 4.21 -7.35 16.80
CA ALA A 27 3.21 -7.85 15.87
C ALA A 27 2.89 -6.85 14.76
N LEU A 28 2.74 -5.57 15.09
CA LEU A 28 2.55 -4.50 14.13
C LEU A 28 3.77 -4.34 13.21
N ALA A 29 4.97 -4.36 13.77
CA ALA A 29 6.20 -4.24 12.99
C ALA A 29 6.43 -5.42 12.03
N ASN A 30 6.04 -6.63 12.43
CA ASN A 30 6.23 -7.83 11.62
C ASN A 30 5.02 -8.19 10.73
N GLY A 31 3.88 -7.51 10.90
CA GLY A 31 2.66 -7.79 10.14
C GLY A 31 1.99 -9.12 10.52
N THR A 32 2.37 -9.74 11.62
CA THR A 32 1.77 -10.97 12.15
C THR A 32 1.90 -11.05 13.66
N LEU A 33 0.87 -11.63 14.33
CA LEU A 33 0.89 -11.91 15.76
C LEU A 33 1.81 -13.11 16.09
N PHE A 34 2.04 -14.00 15.14
CA PHE A 34 2.70 -15.28 15.36
C PHE A 34 4.09 -15.34 14.73
N PRO A 35 5.16 -15.51 15.52
CA PRO A 35 6.52 -15.63 14.98
C PRO A 35 6.68 -16.72 13.91
N GLY A 36 5.93 -17.81 14.02
CA GLY A 36 5.95 -18.89 13.03
C GLY A 36 5.36 -18.54 11.67
N LEU A 37 4.62 -17.42 11.55
CA LEU A 37 4.09 -16.88 10.29
C LEU A 37 4.92 -15.71 9.76
N ASN A 38 6.02 -15.39 10.42
CA ASN A 38 6.89 -14.33 9.94
C ASN A 38 7.56 -14.75 8.63
N LEU A 39 7.21 -14.07 7.56
CA LEU A 39 7.77 -14.33 6.23
C LEU A 39 9.03 -13.49 6.03
N PRO A 40 10.01 -13.98 5.25
CA PRO A 40 11.22 -13.22 4.94
C PRO A 40 10.97 -12.02 4.03
N PHE A 41 9.72 -11.80 3.64
CA PHE A 41 9.31 -10.68 2.79
C PHE A 41 8.81 -9.53 3.66
N HIS A 42 9.64 -8.55 3.83
CA HIS A 42 9.20 -7.26 4.36
C HIS A 42 9.14 -6.28 3.21
N VAL A 43 8.07 -5.52 3.11
CA VAL A 43 8.04 -4.36 2.22
C VAL A 43 9.07 -3.37 2.76
N LYS A 44 10.26 -3.40 2.22
CA LYS A 44 11.25 -2.36 2.45
C LYS A 44 10.95 -1.26 1.44
N VAL A 45 10.37 -0.17 1.93
CA VAL A 45 10.36 1.06 1.15
C VAL A 45 11.80 1.58 1.15
N ASP A 46 12.49 1.37 0.05
CA ASP A 46 13.81 1.97 -0.11
C ASP A 46 13.60 3.45 -0.45
N ALA A 47 13.78 4.28 0.57
CA ALA A 47 13.68 5.73 0.45
C ALA A 47 14.85 6.36 -0.36
N ALA A 48 15.72 5.55 -0.96
CA ALA A 48 16.89 6.03 -1.68
C ALA A 48 16.54 6.84 -2.94
N SER A 49 15.33 6.67 -3.50
CA SER A 49 14.88 7.50 -4.62
C SER A 49 13.80 8.49 -4.19
N PRO A 50 13.86 9.75 -4.63
CA PRO A 50 12.82 10.74 -4.33
C PRO A 50 11.42 10.30 -4.77
N ALA A 51 11.30 9.58 -5.88
CA ALA A 51 10.03 9.06 -6.37
C ALA A 51 9.45 7.99 -5.42
N ASN A 52 10.29 7.06 -4.93
CA ASN A 52 9.86 6.04 -3.96
C ASN A 52 9.44 6.67 -2.64
N SER A 53 10.15 7.70 -2.17
CA SER A 53 9.78 8.45 -0.96
C SER A 53 8.42 9.13 -1.12
N ALA A 54 8.20 9.82 -2.26
CA ALA A 54 6.94 10.50 -2.54
C ALA A 54 5.77 9.50 -2.68
N ALA A 55 6.00 8.35 -3.32
CA ALA A 55 5.00 7.29 -3.40
C ALA A 55 4.66 6.71 -2.02
N ALA A 56 5.66 6.51 -1.15
CA ALA A 56 5.47 6.03 0.21
C ALA A 56 4.67 7.03 1.06
N GLU A 57 4.91 8.33 0.90
CA GLU A 57 4.11 9.37 1.58
C GLU A 57 2.64 9.32 1.15
N ILE A 58 2.36 9.16 -0.15
CA ILE A 58 0.99 9.02 -0.65
C ILE A 58 0.34 7.76 -0.08
N GLN A 59 1.04 6.62 -0.08
CA GLN A 59 0.54 5.37 0.49
C GLN A 59 0.21 5.52 1.99
N ALA A 60 1.05 6.22 2.75
CA ALA A 60 0.80 6.48 4.16
C ALA A 60 -0.44 7.35 4.37
N LEU A 61 -0.63 8.38 3.55
CA LEU A 61 -1.83 9.23 3.60
C LEU A 61 -3.10 8.44 3.25
N GLU A 62 -3.05 7.62 2.22
CA GLU A 62 -4.18 6.77 1.81
C GLU A 62 -4.53 5.71 2.86
N PHE A 63 -3.52 5.16 3.53
CA PHE A 63 -3.73 4.27 4.67
C PHE A 63 -4.49 4.96 5.80
N VAL A 64 -4.07 6.16 6.20
CA VAL A 64 -4.76 6.94 7.25
C VAL A 64 -6.19 7.29 6.84
N ILE A 65 -6.42 7.66 5.57
CA ILE A 65 -7.76 7.92 5.05
C ILE A 65 -8.64 6.68 5.18
N THR A 66 -8.12 5.51 4.85
CA THR A 66 -8.85 4.24 4.97
C THR A 66 -9.20 3.94 6.43
N GLU A 67 -8.24 4.08 7.34
CA GLU A 67 -8.45 3.86 8.78
C GLU A 67 -9.51 4.83 9.36
N LEU A 68 -9.42 6.12 9.02
CA LEU A 68 -10.40 7.11 9.44
C LEU A 68 -11.77 6.85 8.84
N GLY A 69 -11.84 6.38 7.59
CA GLY A 69 -13.10 5.99 6.96
C GLY A 69 -13.77 4.83 7.69
N LEU A 70 -13.01 3.77 8.00
CA LEU A 70 -13.51 2.64 8.79
C LEU A 70 -13.98 3.05 10.19
N TYR A 71 -13.26 3.96 10.83
CA TYR A 71 -13.65 4.50 12.13
C TYR A 71 -14.96 5.28 12.03
N LEU A 72 -15.09 6.16 11.04
CA LEU A 72 -16.29 6.99 10.83
C LEU A 72 -17.53 6.17 10.46
N ASP A 73 -17.40 5.01 9.86
CA ASP A 73 -18.51 4.09 9.57
C ASP A 73 -19.26 3.69 10.84
N THR A 74 -18.57 3.66 11.98
CA THR A 74 -19.14 3.31 13.29
C THR A 74 -19.28 4.51 14.25
N HIS A 75 -18.68 5.65 13.92
CA HIS A 75 -18.66 6.87 14.74
C HIS A 75 -19.05 8.09 13.92
N GLN A 76 -20.24 8.07 13.36
CA GLN A 76 -20.74 9.06 12.39
C GLN A 76 -20.81 10.49 12.94
N ASP A 77 -20.99 10.63 14.25
CA ASP A 77 -21.15 11.93 14.92
C ASP A 77 -19.82 12.56 15.38
N ASP A 78 -18.70 11.87 15.14
CA ASP A 78 -17.37 12.39 15.50
C ASP A 78 -16.90 13.44 14.48
N THR A 79 -17.21 14.69 14.78
CA THR A 79 -16.89 15.84 13.94
C THR A 79 -15.40 16.12 13.86
N GLU A 80 -14.63 15.78 14.90
CA GLU A 80 -13.18 15.95 14.91
C GLU A 80 -12.51 14.94 13.97
N ALA A 81 -12.86 13.67 14.07
CA ALA A 81 -12.39 12.65 13.15
C ALA A 81 -12.79 12.95 11.69
N PHE A 82 -13.99 13.46 11.46
CA PHE A 82 -14.41 13.84 10.11
C PHE A 82 -13.62 15.03 9.56
N SER A 83 -13.34 16.03 10.39
CA SER A 83 -12.48 17.15 9.99
C SER A 83 -11.07 16.69 9.62
N LEU A 84 -10.51 15.75 10.39
CA LEU A 84 -9.21 15.16 10.14
C LEU A 84 -9.22 14.37 8.82
N PHE A 85 -10.23 13.55 8.60
CA PHE A 85 -10.43 12.81 7.35
C PHE A 85 -10.41 13.75 6.13
N GLN A 86 -11.16 14.87 6.20
CA GLN A 86 -11.18 15.85 5.11
C GLN A 86 -9.80 16.48 4.85
N GLN A 87 -9.02 16.72 5.90
CA GLN A 87 -7.66 17.27 5.76
C GLN A 87 -6.73 16.27 5.06
N TYR A 88 -6.76 14.99 5.47
CA TYR A 88 -5.93 13.96 4.85
C TYR A 88 -6.31 13.70 3.41
N VAL A 89 -7.61 13.72 3.06
CA VAL A 89 -8.06 13.61 1.66
C VAL A 89 -7.45 14.71 0.79
N ARG A 90 -7.51 15.97 1.24
CA ARG A 90 -6.89 17.10 0.49
C ARG A 90 -5.38 16.92 0.34
N LEU A 91 -4.68 16.54 1.41
CA LEU A 91 -3.24 16.30 1.35
C LEU A 91 -2.88 15.17 0.37
N ALA A 92 -3.68 14.10 0.34
CA ALA A 92 -3.46 12.99 -0.59
C ALA A 92 -3.70 13.43 -2.05
N GLU A 93 -4.75 14.21 -2.32
CA GLU A 93 -5.02 14.75 -3.66
C GLU A 93 -3.88 15.66 -4.15
N GLU A 94 -3.40 16.56 -3.29
CA GLU A 94 -2.24 17.40 -3.61
C GLU A 94 -0.97 16.59 -3.82
N GLY A 95 -0.73 15.58 -2.97
CA GLY A 95 0.40 14.66 -3.09
C GLY A 95 0.39 13.91 -4.42
N ARG A 96 -0.77 13.36 -4.81
CA ARG A 96 -0.95 12.69 -6.11
C ARG A 96 -0.72 13.62 -7.29
N ALA A 97 -1.25 14.85 -7.22
CA ALA A 97 -1.07 15.82 -8.28
C ALA A 97 0.41 16.19 -8.47
N ARG A 98 1.14 16.39 -7.37
CA ARG A 98 2.59 16.66 -7.40
C ARG A 98 3.38 15.46 -7.94
N TYR A 99 3.05 14.27 -7.48
CA TYR A 99 3.69 13.04 -7.94
C TYR A 99 3.52 12.87 -9.45
N THR A 100 2.28 12.96 -9.92
CA THR A 100 1.96 12.81 -11.36
C THR A 100 2.68 13.85 -12.22
N ALA A 101 2.81 15.08 -11.74
CA ALA A 101 3.53 16.12 -12.45
C ALA A 101 5.04 15.88 -12.54
N MET A 102 5.65 15.29 -11.51
CA MET A 102 7.11 15.11 -11.43
C MET A 102 7.58 13.75 -11.95
N TYR A 103 6.83 12.70 -11.71
CA TYR A 103 7.28 11.30 -11.91
C TYR A 103 6.44 10.54 -12.93
N GLY A 104 5.28 11.08 -13.32
CA GLY A 104 4.35 10.43 -14.23
C GLY A 104 3.12 9.82 -13.52
N PRO A 105 2.24 9.15 -14.27
CA PRO A 105 0.96 8.68 -13.75
C PRO A 105 1.17 7.63 -12.66
N LEU A 106 0.46 7.81 -11.54
CA LEU A 106 0.41 6.86 -10.43
C LEU A 106 -0.73 5.84 -10.63
N PHE A 107 -1.82 6.27 -11.27
CA PHE A 107 -2.97 5.45 -11.63
C PHE A 107 -3.21 5.52 -13.14
N GLN A 108 -3.83 4.48 -13.69
CA GLN A 108 -4.19 4.45 -15.10
C GLN A 108 -5.02 5.67 -15.53
N THR A 109 -5.91 6.14 -14.67
CA THR A 109 -6.76 7.31 -14.91
C THR A 109 -5.97 8.62 -15.02
N ASP A 110 -4.77 8.70 -14.45
CA ASP A 110 -3.91 9.88 -14.56
C ASP A 110 -3.37 10.03 -15.97
N ALA A 111 -3.29 8.95 -16.74
CA ALA A 111 -2.92 9.00 -18.16
C ALA A 111 -3.89 9.84 -19.00
N ALA A 112 -5.13 10.00 -18.57
CA ALA A 112 -6.11 10.86 -19.23
C ALA A 112 -5.72 12.36 -19.15
N LYS A 113 -4.91 12.73 -18.17
CA LYS A 113 -4.37 14.10 -18.01
C LYS A 113 -3.02 14.28 -18.71
N ALA A 114 -2.40 13.18 -19.11
CA ALA A 114 -1.15 13.19 -19.86
C ALA A 114 -1.42 13.35 -21.36
N GLY A 115 -0.44 13.84 -22.10
CA GLY A 115 -0.58 14.06 -23.54
C GLY A 115 -0.72 12.78 -24.37
N ALA A 116 -0.36 11.60 -23.82
CA ALA A 116 -0.47 10.31 -24.48
C ALA A 116 -0.64 9.18 -23.47
N TYR A 117 -1.43 8.17 -23.82
CA TYR A 117 -1.65 6.98 -22.98
C TYR A 117 -0.37 6.14 -22.81
N THR A 118 0.59 6.27 -23.73
CA THR A 118 1.89 5.62 -23.64
C THR A 118 2.67 5.98 -22.38
N THR A 119 2.39 7.11 -21.75
CA THR A 119 3.01 7.49 -20.46
C THR A 119 2.71 6.52 -19.35
N TRP A 120 1.54 5.87 -19.38
CA TRP A 120 1.17 4.80 -18.43
C TRP A 120 1.91 3.50 -18.71
N LEU A 121 2.21 3.21 -19.97
CA LEU A 121 2.84 1.96 -20.39
C LEU A 121 4.37 1.97 -20.27
N ASN A 122 4.97 3.14 -20.03
CA ASN A 122 6.42 3.26 -19.91
C ASN A 122 6.92 2.77 -18.57
N ASP A 123 8.01 2.01 -18.58
CA ASP A 123 8.74 1.60 -17.38
C ASP A 123 9.51 2.78 -16.73
N PRO A 124 9.75 2.74 -15.42
CA PRO A 124 9.21 1.79 -14.45
C PRO A 124 7.77 2.16 -14.07
N TRP A 125 6.93 1.15 -13.86
CA TRP A 125 5.61 1.38 -13.29
C TRP A 125 5.73 1.80 -11.82
N PRO A 126 4.71 2.46 -11.22
CA PRO A 126 4.82 2.97 -9.85
C PRO A 126 5.15 1.93 -8.77
N TRP A 127 4.77 0.67 -9.00
CA TRP A 127 5.04 -0.45 -8.10
C TRP A 127 6.32 -1.22 -8.41
N GLU A 128 7.02 -0.88 -9.50
CA GLU A 128 8.28 -1.53 -9.82
C GLU A 128 9.42 -0.91 -9.02
N TYR A 129 10.21 -1.78 -8.40
CA TYR A 129 11.40 -1.37 -7.69
C TYR A 129 12.52 -1.04 -8.66
N SER A 130 12.93 0.22 -8.72
CA SER A 130 14.11 0.63 -9.47
C SER A 130 15.31 0.75 -8.53
N LYS A 131 16.32 -0.11 -8.71
CA LYS A 131 17.60 -0.02 -8.01
C LYS A 131 18.40 1.22 -8.38
N ASP A 132 18.22 1.69 -9.60
CA ASP A 132 18.95 2.82 -10.17
C ASP A 132 17.99 4.00 -10.25
N GLY A 133 17.77 4.72 -9.15
CA GLY A 133 16.84 5.84 -9.03
C GLY A 133 16.49 6.45 -10.40
N GLY A 134 15.37 5.99 -10.99
CA GLY A 134 15.00 6.11 -12.39
C GLY A 134 15.47 7.38 -13.05
N LYS A 135 16.49 7.28 -13.84
CA LYS A 135 16.77 8.29 -14.85
C LYS A 135 15.78 8.07 -15.99
N LYS A 136 14.74 8.90 -16.01
CA LYS A 136 14.08 9.27 -17.25
C LYS A 136 14.83 10.41 -17.88
#